data_d062017a4ddc5bf021442e239a29b7a5
#
_entry.id   d062017a4ddc5bf021442e239a29b7a5
#
_cell.length_a   1.000
_cell.length_b   1.000
_cell.length_c   1.000
_cell.angle_alpha   90.00
_cell.angle_beta   90.00
_cell.angle_gamma   90.00
#
_symmetry.space_group_name_H-M   'P 1'
#
loop_
_entity.id
_entity.type
_entity.pdbx_description
1 polymer ?
#
loop_
_entity_poly.entity_id
_entity_poly.type
_entity_poly.pdbx_seq_one_letter_code
_entity_poly.pdbx_strand_id
1 'polypeptide(L)'
;MNAIHRVLDPSTSTESARGFCALGVMTKAPRAGEVKTRLIPPLTAEEAAALNISFLRDTGSAISTAIRKGKAAGKNACGVAVYTPRGAEEAYADILRPHFVLIPQRGESFGERLLFAAEDLFKCGFNSVCLIDSDSPTVRPEIFVQAVQFLYSPGDRVVLGPSDDGGYYLIGLKKPHREIFERIDWSTERVFDQTRERARGTSLEVGLLPKCYDVDDPAALRRLCNELLGRNSRDEIAPETRKFLNEIIAREGRDRIWPA
;
A
#
# COMPACT_ATOMS: atom_id res chain seq x y z
N MET A 1 -23.75 6.38 13.07
CA MET A 1 -22.69 7.31 12.67
C MET A 1 -21.43 6.48 12.47
N ASN A 2 -20.96 6.38 11.23
CA ASN A 2 -19.71 5.67 10.93
C ASN A 2 -18.56 6.42 11.60
N ALA A 3 -17.63 5.69 12.21
CA ALA A 3 -16.52 6.30 12.92
C ALA A 3 -15.63 7.07 11.93
N ILE A 4 -15.63 8.39 12.03
CA ILE A 4 -14.69 9.22 11.27
C ILE A 4 -13.29 8.91 11.76
N HIS A 5 -12.39 8.49 10.85
CA HIS A 5 -10.99 8.24 11.18
C HIS A 5 -10.31 9.52 11.69
N ARG A 6 -9.44 9.37 12.67
CA ARG A 6 -8.61 10.50 13.13
C ARG A 6 -7.64 10.90 12.01
N VAL A 7 -7.62 12.17 11.66
CA VAL A 7 -6.65 12.76 10.73
C VAL A 7 -5.44 13.25 11.52
N LEU A 8 -4.24 12.83 11.09
CA LEU A 8 -2.98 13.29 11.66
C LEU A 8 -2.60 14.65 11.07
N ASP A 9 -2.05 15.50 11.91
CA ASP A 9 -1.48 16.79 11.53
C ASP A 9 0.03 16.80 11.82
N PRO A 10 0.90 16.87 10.79
CA PRO A 10 2.34 16.91 10.96
C PRO A 10 2.87 18.14 11.71
N SER A 11 2.05 19.19 11.87
CA SER A 11 2.40 20.37 12.65
C SER A 11 2.27 20.15 14.16
N THR A 12 1.50 19.14 14.58
CA THR A 12 1.30 18.76 15.96
C THR A 12 2.01 17.45 16.27
N SER A 13 3.16 17.51 16.95
CA SER A 13 3.88 16.31 17.42
C SER A 13 2.98 15.51 18.37
N THR A 14 2.76 14.23 18.06
CA THR A 14 1.98 13.34 18.92
C THR A 14 2.88 12.30 19.57
N GLU A 15 3.07 12.41 20.89
CA GLU A 15 3.81 11.39 21.68
C GLU A 15 3.17 10.00 21.55
N SER A 16 1.90 9.93 21.20
CA SER A 16 1.14 8.68 21.02
C SER A 16 1.63 7.78 19.88
N ALA A 17 2.44 8.29 18.94
CA ALA A 17 3.04 7.51 17.85
C ALA A 17 4.48 7.02 18.16
N ARG A 18 5.07 7.42 19.30
CA ARG A 18 6.42 6.98 19.70
C ARG A 18 6.47 5.47 19.90
N GLY A 19 7.51 4.85 19.37
CA GLY A 19 7.70 3.40 19.42
C GLY A 19 6.89 2.62 18.41
N PHE A 20 6.16 3.29 17.51
CA PHE A 20 5.37 2.63 16.46
C PHE A 20 6.03 2.76 15.09
N CYS A 21 5.85 1.70 14.28
CA CYS A 21 6.06 1.73 12.84
C CYS A 21 4.75 2.15 12.14
N ALA A 22 4.78 3.16 11.29
CA ALA A 22 3.65 3.46 10.43
C ALA A 22 3.60 2.47 9.24
N LEU A 23 2.47 1.80 9.04
CA LEU A 23 2.16 1.03 7.84
C LEU A 23 1.20 1.89 7.00
N GLY A 24 1.77 2.76 6.17
CA GLY A 24 1.08 3.81 5.43
C GLY A 24 0.72 3.37 4.01
N VAL A 25 -0.57 3.17 3.73
CA VAL A 25 -1.06 2.87 2.38
C VAL A 25 -1.23 4.16 1.60
N MET A 26 -0.49 4.32 0.50
CA MET A 26 -0.62 5.42 -0.45
C MET A 26 -1.89 5.22 -1.28
N THR A 27 -2.87 6.08 -1.13
CA THR A 27 -4.18 5.85 -1.74
C THR A 27 -4.83 7.13 -2.26
N LYS A 28 -5.59 7.00 -3.35
CA LYS A 28 -6.52 8.01 -3.83
C LYS A 28 -7.94 7.60 -3.45
N ALA A 29 -8.78 8.56 -3.08
CA ALA A 29 -10.19 8.28 -2.79
C ALA A 29 -10.84 7.56 -3.98
N PRO A 30 -11.48 6.39 -3.78
CA PRO A 30 -11.95 5.53 -4.86
C PRO A 30 -13.23 6.10 -5.50
N ARG A 31 -13.03 6.94 -6.51
CA ARG A 31 -14.12 7.53 -7.30
C ARG A 31 -14.10 6.97 -8.73
N ALA A 32 -15.29 6.74 -9.29
CA ALA A 32 -15.43 6.27 -10.66
C ALA A 32 -14.74 7.23 -11.66
N GLY A 33 -13.95 6.67 -12.58
CA GLY A 33 -13.16 7.44 -13.54
C GLY A 33 -11.90 8.09 -13.01
N GLU A 34 -11.63 8.02 -11.68
CA GLU A 34 -10.45 8.63 -11.08
C GLU A 34 -9.39 7.63 -10.61
N VAL A 35 -9.77 6.36 -10.41
CA VAL A 35 -8.88 5.27 -9.98
C VAL A 35 -8.96 4.11 -10.96
N LYS A 36 -7.87 3.34 -11.10
CA LYS A 36 -7.78 2.15 -11.95
C LYS A 36 -8.25 2.37 -13.40
N THR A 37 -8.02 3.56 -13.94
CA THR A 37 -8.48 3.94 -15.28
C THR A 37 -7.89 3.08 -16.40
N ARG A 38 -6.71 2.47 -16.19
CA ARG A 38 -6.09 1.54 -17.15
C ARG A 38 -6.81 0.18 -17.22
N LEU A 39 -7.70 -0.11 -16.26
CA LEU A 39 -8.56 -1.28 -16.29
C LEU A 39 -9.88 -1.04 -17.05
N ILE A 40 -10.05 0.12 -17.65
CA ILE A 40 -11.23 0.52 -18.41
C ILE A 40 -10.86 0.59 -19.90
N PRO A 41 -11.27 -0.37 -20.78
CA PRO A 41 -11.88 -1.65 -20.46
C PRO A 41 -10.88 -2.65 -19.87
N PRO A 42 -11.28 -3.83 -19.36
CA PRO A 42 -12.60 -4.47 -19.46
C PRO A 42 -13.62 -4.07 -18.38
N LEU A 43 -13.21 -3.35 -17.34
CA LEU A 43 -14.13 -2.88 -16.30
C LEU A 43 -14.83 -1.59 -16.73
N THR A 44 -15.98 -1.30 -16.13
CA THR A 44 -16.55 0.05 -16.16
C THR A 44 -15.83 0.94 -15.14
N ALA A 45 -16.08 2.25 -15.17
CA ALA A 45 -15.48 3.19 -14.22
C ALA A 45 -15.93 2.89 -12.78
N GLU A 46 -17.19 2.52 -12.59
CA GLU A 46 -17.76 2.13 -11.30
C GLU A 46 -17.17 0.83 -10.79
N GLU A 47 -16.99 -0.16 -11.65
CA GLU A 47 -16.36 -1.43 -11.31
C GLU A 47 -14.88 -1.26 -10.98
N ALA A 48 -14.16 -0.40 -11.68
CA ALA A 48 -12.76 -0.08 -11.39
C ALA A 48 -12.63 0.58 -10.00
N ALA A 49 -13.55 1.48 -9.65
CA ALA A 49 -13.59 2.08 -8.31
C ALA A 49 -13.96 1.04 -7.23
N ALA A 50 -14.92 0.16 -7.48
CA ALA A 50 -15.32 -0.90 -6.55
C ALA A 50 -14.20 -1.95 -6.36
N LEU A 51 -13.45 -2.27 -7.40
CA LEU A 51 -12.26 -3.12 -7.32
C LEU A 51 -11.17 -2.46 -6.45
N ASN A 52 -10.93 -1.16 -6.61
CA ASN A 52 -9.99 -0.41 -5.78
C ASN A 52 -10.41 -0.41 -4.29
N ILE A 53 -11.71 -0.31 -4.00
CA ILE A 53 -12.25 -0.46 -2.64
C ILE A 53 -11.93 -1.86 -2.10
N SER A 54 -12.12 -2.90 -2.90
CA SER A 54 -11.81 -4.27 -2.50
C SER A 54 -10.32 -4.46 -2.21
N PHE A 55 -9.43 -3.89 -3.02
CA PHE A 55 -7.99 -3.89 -2.79
C PHE A 55 -7.64 -3.21 -1.46
N LEU A 56 -8.21 -2.04 -1.18
CA LEU A 56 -7.97 -1.31 0.07
C LEU A 56 -8.47 -2.08 1.29
N ARG A 57 -9.59 -2.78 1.20
CA ARG A 57 -10.11 -3.64 2.28
C ARG A 57 -9.19 -4.82 2.55
N ASP A 58 -8.70 -5.49 1.51
CA ASP A 58 -7.77 -6.62 1.65
C ASP A 58 -6.43 -6.17 2.22
N THR A 59 -5.84 -5.10 1.68
CA THR A 59 -4.59 -4.51 2.19
C THR A 59 -4.75 -4.05 3.64
N GLY A 60 -5.85 -3.35 3.97
CA GLY A 60 -6.16 -2.92 5.34
C GLY A 60 -6.34 -4.08 6.31
N SER A 61 -6.95 -5.19 5.86
CA SER A 61 -7.10 -6.42 6.64
C SER A 61 -5.76 -7.11 6.88
N ALA A 62 -4.91 -7.18 5.85
CA ALA A 62 -3.56 -7.74 5.95
C ALA A 62 -2.68 -6.93 6.92
N ILE A 63 -2.71 -5.60 6.82
CA ILE A 63 -2.02 -4.69 7.76
C ILE A 63 -2.56 -4.87 9.18
N SER A 64 -3.88 -4.93 9.39
CA SER A 64 -4.47 -5.16 10.72
C SER A 64 -4.02 -6.48 11.34
N THR A 65 -3.89 -7.52 10.52
CA THR A 65 -3.37 -8.81 10.95
C THR A 65 -1.88 -8.74 11.30
N ALA A 66 -1.08 -8.03 10.48
CA ALA A 66 0.34 -7.80 10.76
C ALA A 66 0.56 -7.03 12.06
N ILE A 67 -0.23 -5.98 12.33
CA ILE A 67 -0.20 -5.21 13.58
C ILE A 67 -0.43 -6.12 14.78
N ARG A 68 -1.46 -6.96 14.72
CA ARG A 68 -1.79 -7.89 15.81
C ARG A 68 -0.68 -8.91 16.06
N LYS A 69 -0.10 -9.50 14.99
CA LYS A 69 1.04 -10.42 15.08
C LYS A 69 2.30 -9.72 15.59
N GLY A 70 2.59 -8.52 15.11
CA GLY A 70 3.74 -7.71 15.56
C GLY A 70 3.66 -7.33 17.03
N LYS A 71 2.48 -6.93 17.51
CA LYS A 71 2.24 -6.59 18.93
C LYS A 71 2.55 -7.77 19.85
N ALA A 72 2.16 -8.97 19.47
CA ALA A 72 2.47 -10.19 20.23
C ALA A 72 3.99 -10.46 20.34
N ALA A 73 4.78 -9.95 19.39
CA ALA A 73 6.25 -10.02 19.36
C ALA A 73 6.93 -8.74 19.91
N GLY A 74 6.22 -7.85 20.60
CA GLY A 74 6.75 -6.60 21.16
C GLY A 74 7.10 -5.53 20.10
N LYS A 75 6.57 -5.65 18.88
CA LYS A 75 6.80 -4.70 17.79
C LYS A 75 5.49 -3.98 17.44
N ASN A 76 5.40 -2.72 17.83
CA ASN A 76 4.20 -1.93 17.64
C ASN A 76 4.17 -1.32 16.24
N ALA A 77 3.02 -1.40 15.58
CA ALA A 77 2.76 -0.74 14.31
C ALA A 77 1.36 -0.12 14.32
N CYS A 78 1.15 0.85 13.43
CA CYS A 78 -0.11 1.56 13.25
C CYS A 78 -0.46 1.59 11.77
N GLY A 79 -1.70 1.27 11.41
CA GLY A 79 -2.21 1.40 10.05
C GLY A 79 -2.55 2.86 9.75
N VAL A 80 -2.04 3.35 8.65
CA VAL A 80 -2.26 4.73 8.18
C VAL A 80 -2.75 4.71 6.74
N ALA A 81 -3.74 5.51 6.39
CA ALA A 81 -4.00 5.83 4.99
C ALA A 81 -3.40 7.20 4.66
N VAL A 82 -2.44 7.19 3.74
CA VAL A 82 -1.83 8.41 3.19
C VAL A 82 -2.63 8.76 1.94
N TYR A 83 -3.62 9.63 2.10
CA TYR A 83 -4.72 9.78 1.15
C TYR A 83 -4.70 11.07 0.33
N THR A 84 -5.34 11.03 -0.83
CA THR A 84 -5.60 12.18 -1.69
C THR A 84 -7.01 12.04 -2.34
N PRO A 85 -7.70 13.13 -2.66
CA PRO A 85 -7.42 14.52 -2.30
C PRO A 85 -7.74 14.83 -0.82
N ARG A 86 -7.17 15.91 -0.28
CA ARG A 86 -7.58 16.44 1.02
C ARG A 86 -9.08 16.75 1.03
N GLY A 87 -9.77 16.43 2.13
CA GLY A 87 -11.23 16.58 2.25
C GLY A 87 -12.01 15.33 1.81
N ALA A 88 -11.32 14.23 1.44
CA ALA A 88 -11.96 12.97 1.05
C ALA A 88 -11.96 11.92 2.17
N GLU A 89 -11.84 12.33 3.43
CA GLU A 89 -11.69 11.45 4.60
C GLU A 89 -12.87 10.48 4.76
N GLU A 90 -14.08 10.97 4.49
CA GLU A 90 -15.30 10.17 4.61
C GLU A 90 -15.32 8.96 3.66
N ALA A 91 -14.61 9.03 2.54
CA ALA A 91 -14.54 7.90 1.59
C ALA A 91 -13.91 6.64 2.21
N TYR A 92 -13.17 6.76 3.30
CA TYR A 92 -12.46 5.66 3.94
C TYR A 92 -13.22 5.05 5.13
N ALA A 93 -14.32 5.66 5.58
CA ALA A 93 -15.05 5.25 6.78
C ALA A 93 -15.55 3.80 6.73
N ASP A 94 -16.02 3.34 5.57
CA ASP A 94 -16.52 1.98 5.35
C ASP A 94 -15.51 1.05 4.66
N ILE A 95 -14.31 1.58 4.36
CA ILE A 95 -13.25 0.83 3.67
C ILE A 95 -12.23 0.31 4.67
N LEU A 96 -11.72 1.18 5.52
CA LEU A 96 -10.67 0.86 6.48
C LEU A 96 -11.26 0.62 7.88
N ARG A 97 -10.56 -0.22 8.66
CA ARG A 97 -10.97 -0.49 10.03
C ARG A 97 -10.80 0.76 10.93
N PRO A 98 -11.64 0.93 11.99
CA PRO A 98 -11.65 2.15 12.82
C PRO A 98 -10.32 2.52 13.49
N HIS A 99 -9.38 1.59 13.63
CA HIS A 99 -8.06 1.83 14.22
C HIS A 99 -7.04 2.42 13.24
N PHE A 100 -7.40 2.55 11.95
CA PHE A 100 -6.57 3.31 11.01
C PHE A 100 -6.68 4.81 11.28
N VAL A 101 -5.57 5.48 11.06
CA VAL A 101 -5.52 6.95 11.04
C VAL A 101 -5.28 7.42 9.61
N LEU A 102 -5.64 8.66 9.32
CA LEU A 102 -5.48 9.25 7.99
C LEU A 102 -4.43 10.35 8.04
N ILE A 103 -3.71 10.55 6.95
CA ILE A 103 -2.85 11.71 6.72
C ILE A 103 -2.97 12.14 5.25
N PRO A 104 -3.22 13.43 4.94
CA PRO A 104 -3.34 13.86 3.55
C PRO A 104 -1.99 13.86 2.85
N GLN A 105 -1.96 13.43 1.60
CA GLN A 105 -0.79 13.55 0.74
C GLN A 105 -0.54 15.02 0.40
N ARG A 106 0.74 15.37 0.22
CA ARG A 106 1.21 16.63 -0.37
C ARG A 106 2.33 16.35 -1.37
N GLY A 107 2.61 17.29 -2.24
CA GLY A 107 3.57 17.18 -3.34
C GLY A 107 2.88 16.99 -4.69
N GLU A 108 3.56 17.44 -5.73
CA GLU A 108 3.04 17.42 -7.10
C GLU A 108 3.46 16.14 -7.83
N SER A 109 4.76 15.80 -7.78
CA SER A 109 5.28 14.59 -8.39
C SER A 109 5.07 13.35 -7.49
N PHE A 110 5.13 12.16 -8.10
CA PHE A 110 5.02 10.90 -7.34
C PHE A 110 6.13 10.75 -6.30
N GLY A 111 7.38 11.09 -6.68
CA GLY A 111 8.51 11.04 -5.75
C GLY A 111 8.37 12.00 -4.57
N GLU A 112 7.87 13.22 -4.82
CA GLU A 112 7.58 14.18 -3.74
C GLU A 112 6.50 13.67 -2.80
N ARG A 113 5.45 13.03 -3.32
CA ARG A 113 4.38 12.46 -2.49
C ARG A 113 4.90 11.38 -1.56
N LEU A 114 5.78 10.50 -2.04
CA LEU A 114 6.43 9.49 -1.20
C LEU A 114 7.34 10.12 -0.14
N LEU A 115 8.22 11.03 -0.56
CA LEU A 115 9.14 11.72 0.35
C LEU A 115 8.38 12.47 1.44
N PHE A 116 7.39 13.28 1.05
CA PHE A 116 6.63 14.09 2.00
C PHE A 116 5.72 13.24 2.89
N ALA A 117 5.19 12.12 2.40
CA ALA A 117 4.47 11.16 3.23
C ALA A 117 5.37 10.59 4.32
N ALA A 118 6.60 10.19 3.99
CA ALA A 118 7.56 9.73 4.97
C ALA A 118 7.92 10.82 5.99
N GLU A 119 8.28 12.03 5.51
CA GLU A 119 8.62 13.17 6.38
C GLU A 119 7.49 13.52 7.35
N ASP A 120 6.25 13.56 6.85
CA ASP A 120 5.08 13.94 7.65
C ASP A 120 4.75 12.88 8.70
N LEU A 121 4.87 11.59 8.38
CA LEU A 121 4.72 10.52 9.34
C LEU A 121 5.82 10.56 10.43
N PHE A 122 7.08 10.85 10.07
CA PHE A 122 8.13 11.05 11.07
C PHE A 122 7.84 12.27 11.97
N LYS A 123 7.33 13.38 11.40
CA LYS A 123 6.90 14.56 12.19
C LYS A 123 5.75 14.23 13.16
N CYS A 124 4.85 13.31 12.78
CA CYS A 124 3.81 12.80 13.67
C CYS A 124 4.33 11.89 14.79
N GLY A 125 5.64 11.63 14.85
CA GLY A 125 6.31 10.91 15.94
C GLY A 125 6.53 9.43 15.71
N PHE A 126 6.24 8.87 14.52
CA PHE A 126 6.56 7.48 14.22
C PHE A 126 8.07 7.24 14.20
N ASN A 127 8.50 6.09 14.74
CA ASN A 127 9.92 5.71 14.79
C ASN A 127 10.43 5.11 13.49
N SER A 128 9.53 4.56 12.67
CA SER A 128 9.81 4.05 11.35
C SER A 128 8.55 4.12 10.49
N VAL A 129 8.72 4.09 9.18
CA VAL A 129 7.63 4.26 8.22
C VAL A 129 7.77 3.23 7.12
N CYS A 130 6.69 2.53 6.79
CA CYS A 130 6.51 1.82 5.53
C CYS A 130 5.50 2.59 4.69
N LEU A 131 5.84 2.96 3.46
CA LEU A 131 4.90 3.41 2.45
C LEU A 131 4.58 2.22 1.55
N ILE A 132 3.30 1.93 1.40
CA ILE A 132 2.76 0.73 0.76
C ILE A 132 1.85 1.18 -0.37
N ASP A 133 1.90 0.53 -1.51
CA ASP A 133 0.94 0.76 -2.59
C ASP A 133 -0.48 0.30 -2.19
N SER A 134 -1.47 0.68 -2.96
CA SER A 134 -2.86 0.22 -2.81
C SER A 134 -3.27 -0.82 -3.85
N ASP A 135 -2.33 -1.28 -4.65
CA ASP A 135 -2.58 -1.95 -5.92
C ASP A 135 -2.12 -3.40 -5.97
N SER A 136 -1.54 -3.88 -4.84
CA SER A 136 -1.02 -5.24 -4.64
C SER A 136 -1.84 -6.00 -3.58
N PRO A 137 -3.11 -6.34 -3.83
CA PRO A 137 -4.04 -6.89 -2.83
C PRO A 137 -3.64 -8.28 -2.31
N THR A 138 -2.77 -8.99 -3.02
CA THR A 138 -2.33 -10.34 -2.67
C THR A 138 -1.13 -10.38 -1.73
N VAL A 139 -0.61 -9.21 -1.31
CA VAL A 139 0.48 -9.12 -0.32
C VAL A 139 -0.02 -9.62 1.04
N ARG A 140 0.61 -10.71 1.52
CA ARG A 140 0.19 -11.38 2.75
C ARG A 140 0.65 -10.64 4.00
N PRO A 141 -0.07 -10.80 5.13
CA PRO A 141 0.28 -10.15 6.41
C PRO A 141 1.71 -10.41 6.88
N GLU A 142 2.28 -11.59 6.59
CA GLU A 142 3.63 -11.97 6.98
C GLU A 142 4.69 -11.05 6.38
N ILE A 143 4.43 -10.51 5.19
CA ILE A 143 5.34 -9.56 4.52
C ILE A 143 5.42 -8.25 5.29
N PHE A 144 4.28 -7.72 5.74
CA PHE A 144 4.25 -6.52 6.57
C PHE A 144 4.89 -6.76 7.95
N VAL A 145 4.70 -7.95 8.53
CA VAL A 145 5.41 -8.35 9.75
C VAL A 145 6.93 -8.35 9.52
N GLN A 146 7.40 -8.92 8.41
CA GLN A 146 8.82 -8.95 8.05
C GLN A 146 9.37 -7.54 7.85
N ALA A 147 8.64 -6.65 7.15
CA ALA A 147 9.03 -5.25 6.99
C ALA A 147 9.24 -4.54 8.34
N VAL A 148 8.26 -4.68 9.24
CA VAL A 148 8.35 -4.13 10.60
C VAL A 148 9.54 -4.74 11.35
N GLN A 149 9.78 -6.04 11.24
CA GLN A 149 10.93 -6.71 11.87
C GLN A 149 12.26 -6.14 11.40
N PHE A 150 12.43 -5.94 10.10
CA PHE A 150 13.63 -5.29 9.56
C PHE A 150 13.83 -3.89 10.15
N LEU A 151 12.77 -3.09 10.24
CA LEU A 151 12.85 -1.73 10.77
C LEU A 151 13.07 -1.65 12.29
N TYR A 152 12.72 -2.69 13.03
CA TYR A 152 13.05 -2.80 14.46
C TYR A 152 14.48 -3.27 14.74
N SER A 153 15.15 -3.89 13.75
CA SER A 153 16.53 -4.35 13.91
C SER A 153 17.51 -3.17 14.09
N PRO A 154 18.62 -3.33 14.83
CA PRO A 154 19.64 -2.29 14.97
C PRO A 154 20.20 -1.82 13.63
N GLY A 155 20.76 -0.62 13.60
CA GLY A 155 21.32 -0.01 12.39
C GLY A 155 20.28 0.75 11.57
N ASP A 156 20.74 1.59 10.66
CA ASP A 156 19.92 2.34 9.73
C ASP A 156 19.77 1.56 8.43
N ARG A 157 18.58 1.57 7.84
CA ARG A 157 18.29 0.77 6.64
C ARG A 157 17.09 1.26 5.88
N VAL A 158 17.03 0.85 4.62
CA VAL A 158 15.82 0.86 3.79
C VAL A 158 15.31 -0.56 3.59
N VAL A 159 14.00 -0.74 3.59
CA VAL A 159 13.34 -2.01 3.25
C VAL A 159 12.60 -1.84 1.95
N LEU A 160 12.80 -2.72 0.99
CA LEU A 160 12.17 -2.66 -0.32
C LEU A 160 11.42 -3.96 -0.62
N GLY A 161 10.15 -3.84 -1.00
CA GLY A 161 9.35 -4.91 -1.57
C GLY A 161 9.22 -4.72 -3.08
N PRO A 162 10.02 -5.40 -3.91
CA PRO A 162 10.03 -5.17 -5.34
C PRO A 162 8.73 -5.59 -6.01
N SER A 163 8.30 -4.85 -7.04
CA SER A 163 7.20 -5.19 -7.93
C SER A 163 7.72 -5.73 -9.28
N ASP A 164 6.86 -6.45 -10.00
CA ASP A 164 7.21 -7.05 -11.30
C ASP A 164 7.41 -6.00 -12.41
N ASP A 165 6.80 -4.83 -12.27
CA ASP A 165 6.92 -3.69 -13.19
C ASP A 165 8.25 -2.92 -13.09
N GLY A 166 9.14 -3.32 -12.17
CA GLY A 166 10.41 -2.64 -11.89
C GLY A 166 10.32 -1.52 -10.85
N GLY A 167 9.15 -1.33 -10.24
CA GLY A 167 8.91 -0.49 -9.06
C GLY A 167 9.04 -1.27 -7.76
N TYR A 168 8.36 -0.78 -6.74
CA TYR A 168 8.21 -1.45 -5.46
C TYR A 168 6.81 -1.22 -4.87
N TYR A 169 6.22 -2.27 -4.31
CA TYR A 169 4.94 -2.18 -3.59
C TYR A 169 5.10 -1.69 -2.15
N LEU A 170 6.33 -1.68 -1.61
CA LEU A 170 6.64 -1.20 -0.28
C LEU A 170 8.04 -0.59 -0.23
N ILE A 171 8.15 0.59 0.41
CA ILE A 171 9.42 1.15 0.88
C ILE A 171 9.33 1.45 2.37
N GLY A 172 10.28 0.92 3.15
CA GLY A 172 10.38 1.09 4.60
C GLY A 172 11.63 1.87 5.00
N LEU A 173 11.48 2.79 5.97
CA LEU A 173 12.51 3.74 6.40
C LEU A 173 12.55 3.85 7.91
N LYS A 174 13.74 4.08 8.49
CA LYS A 174 13.96 4.42 9.90
C LYS A 174 14.19 5.91 10.13
N LYS A 175 14.50 6.64 9.06
CA LYS A 175 14.72 8.09 9.04
C LYS A 175 14.27 8.67 7.70
N PRO A 176 14.00 9.95 7.61
CA PRO A 176 13.65 10.60 6.35
C PRO A 176 14.90 10.79 5.48
N HIS A 177 15.25 9.76 4.73
CA HIS A 177 16.35 9.79 3.76
C HIS A 177 15.87 10.39 2.44
N ARG A 178 16.01 11.70 2.29
CA ARG A 178 15.60 12.41 1.08
C ARG A 178 16.32 11.91 -0.17
N GLU A 179 17.58 11.56 -0.02
CA GLU A 179 18.49 11.16 -1.12
C GLU A 179 18.00 9.92 -1.89
N ILE A 180 17.29 9.02 -1.23
CA ILE A 180 16.79 7.80 -1.89
C ILE A 180 15.58 8.06 -2.80
N PHE A 181 14.96 9.22 -2.72
CA PHE A 181 13.85 9.65 -3.57
C PHE A 181 14.29 10.62 -4.68
N GLU A 182 15.54 11.09 -4.65
CA GLU A 182 16.07 12.04 -5.62
C GLU A 182 16.69 11.35 -6.84
N ARG A 183 16.52 11.96 -8.00
CA ARG A 183 17.07 11.47 -9.28
C ARG A 183 16.61 10.04 -9.59
N ILE A 184 15.35 9.76 -9.36
CA ILE A 184 14.67 8.53 -9.73
C ILE A 184 13.81 8.82 -10.95
N ASP A 185 13.91 7.97 -11.95
CA ASP A 185 13.06 8.02 -13.15
C ASP A 185 11.72 7.37 -12.83
N TRP A 186 10.88 8.11 -12.11
CA TRP A 186 9.58 7.64 -11.65
C TRP A 186 8.70 7.16 -12.79
N SER A 187 7.87 6.14 -12.51
CA SER A 187 6.97 5.50 -13.48
C SER A 187 7.69 4.76 -14.60
N THR A 188 8.90 4.26 -14.34
CA THR A 188 9.67 3.38 -15.25
C THR A 188 10.10 2.11 -14.53
N GLU A 189 10.46 1.10 -15.31
CA GLU A 189 11.01 -0.18 -14.78
C GLU A 189 12.35 -0.04 -14.04
N ARG A 190 12.94 1.15 -14.02
CA ARG A 190 14.23 1.43 -13.36
C ARG A 190 14.10 1.88 -11.90
N VAL A 191 12.90 2.18 -11.42
CA VAL A 191 12.65 2.77 -10.09
C VAL A 191 13.27 1.96 -8.97
N PHE A 192 13.06 0.64 -8.95
CA PHE A 192 13.60 -0.24 -7.91
C PHE A 192 15.13 -0.24 -7.90
N ASP A 193 15.76 -0.42 -9.05
CA ASP A 193 17.23 -0.48 -9.14
C ASP A 193 17.88 0.86 -8.78
N GLN A 194 17.33 1.97 -9.26
CA GLN A 194 17.81 3.31 -8.91
C GLN A 194 17.66 3.61 -7.42
N THR A 195 16.51 3.28 -6.81
CA THR A 195 16.30 3.45 -5.36
C THR A 195 17.30 2.63 -4.56
N ARG A 196 17.54 1.37 -4.97
CA ARG A 196 18.53 0.49 -4.33
C ARG A 196 19.95 1.03 -4.46
N GLU A 197 20.32 1.57 -5.61
CA GLU A 197 21.62 2.19 -5.84
C GLU A 197 21.79 3.44 -4.96
N ARG A 198 20.76 4.29 -4.87
CA ARG A 198 20.74 5.45 -3.97
C ARG A 198 20.97 5.06 -2.51
N ALA A 199 20.25 4.03 -2.04
CA ALA A 199 20.41 3.53 -0.68
C ALA A 199 21.86 3.05 -0.42
N ARG A 200 22.47 2.34 -1.37
CA ARG A 200 23.88 1.93 -1.27
C ARG A 200 24.84 3.11 -1.26
N GLY A 201 24.59 4.13 -2.08
CA GLY A 201 25.38 5.35 -2.12
C GLY A 201 25.37 6.16 -0.82
N THR A 202 24.34 5.98 0.02
CA THR A 202 24.23 6.56 1.36
C THR A 202 24.62 5.60 2.48
N SER A 203 25.25 4.48 2.15
CA SER A 203 25.67 3.43 3.09
C SER A 203 24.54 2.82 3.92
N LEU A 204 23.31 2.86 3.41
CA LEU A 204 22.19 2.20 4.03
C LEU A 204 22.16 0.71 3.74
N GLU A 205 21.90 -0.09 4.75
CA GLU A 205 21.57 -1.50 4.56
C GLU A 205 20.24 -1.64 3.81
N VAL A 206 20.17 -2.51 2.81
CA VAL A 206 18.95 -2.77 2.04
C VAL A 206 18.37 -4.11 2.45
N GLY A 207 17.23 -4.07 3.14
CA GLY A 207 16.41 -5.25 3.43
C GLY A 207 15.47 -5.53 2.26
N LEU A 208 15.45 -6.75 1.73
CA LEU A 208 14.57 -7.13 0.63
C LEU A 208 13.42 -8.00 1.12
N LEU A 209 12.22 -7.67 0.70
CA LEU A 209 11.01 -8.47 0.85
C LEU A 209 10.78 -9.33 -0.40
N PRO A 210 9.96 -10.38 -0.30
CA PRO A 210 9.54 -11.14 -1.48
C PRO A 210 8.93 -10.24 -2.55
N LYS A 211 9.19 -10.58 -3.81
CA LYS A 211 8.65 -9.88 -4.97
C LYS A 211 7.13 -10.09 -5.08
N CYS A 212 6.41 -9.07 -5.48
CA CYS A 212 4.96 -9.09 -5.73
C CYS A 212 4.66 -8.45 -7.09
N TYR A 213 3.38 -8.21 -7.37
CA TYR A 213 2.93 -7.47 -8.54
C TYR A 213 1.77 -6.55 -8.16
N ASP A 214 1.64 -5.47 -8.87
CA ASP A 214 0.51 -4.54 -8.84
C ASP A 214 -0.50 -4.88 -9.96
N VAL A 215 -1.74 -4.47 -9.76
CA VAL A 215 -2.83 -4.74 -10.71
C VAL A 215 -3.27 -3.42 -11.34
N ASP A 216 -2.56 -3.04 -12.42
CA ASP A 216 -2.75 -1.76 -13.08
C ASP A 216 -3.25 -1.85 -14.52
N ASP A 217 -3.21 -3.03 -15.11
CA ASP A 217 -3.62 -3.26 -16.48
C ASP A 217 -4.46 -4.55 -16.65
N PRO A 218 -5.09 -4.78 -17.81
CA PRO A 218 -5.87 -5.99 -18.06
C PRO A 218 -5.08 -7.29 -17.97
N ALA A 219 -3.77 -7.30 -18.24
CA ALA A 219 -2.93 -8.48 -18.11
C ALA A 219 -2.73 -8.86 -16.65
N ALA A 220 -2.44 -7.87 -15.80
CA ALA A 220 -2.34 -8.03 -14.35
C ALA A 220 -3.69 -8.42 -13.72
N LEU A 221 -4.82 -7.87 -14.20
CA LEU A 221 -6.16 -8.29 -13.79
C LEU A 221 -6.41 -9.77 -14.11
N ARG A 222 -6.03 -10.23 -15.31
CA ARG A 222 -6.13 -11.65 -15.70
C ARG A 222 -5.28 -12.53 -14.81
N ARG A 223 -4.04 -12.10 -14.49
CA ARG A 223 -3.16 -12.79 -13.55
C ARG A 223 -3.82 -12.91 -12.18
N LEU A 224 -4.42 -11.83 -11.68
CA LEU A 224 -5.16 -11.83 -10.42
C LEU A 224 -6.32 -12.81 -10.43
N CYS A 225 -7.11 -12.86 -11.52
CA CYS A 225 -8.17 -13.85 -11.69
C CYS A 225 -7.62 -15.28 -11.65
N ASN A 226 -6.49 -15.56 -12.32
CA ASN A 226 -5.85 -16.88 -12.27
C ASN A 226 -5.42 -17.26 -10.85
N GLU A 227 -4.84 -16.32 -10.09
CA GLU A 227 -4.39 -16.53 -8.71
C GLU A 227 -5.57 -16.76 -7.76
N LEU A 228 -6.58 -15.90 -7.83
CA LEU A 228 -7.69 -15.92 -6.87
C LEU A 228 -8.81 -16.92 -7.22
N LEU A 229 -9.07 -17.19 -8.49
CA LEU A 229 -10.21 -17.98 -8.94
C LEU A 229 -9.79 -19.30 -9.64
N GLY A 230 -8.51 -19.50 -9.85
CA GLY A 230 -7.96 -20.72 -10.45
C GLY A 230 -8.09 -21.93 -9.53
N ARG A 231 -7.85 -23.13 -10.07
CA ARG A 231 -8.01 -24.42 -9.36
C ARG A 231 -7.17 -24.56 -8.06
N ASN A 232 -6.04 -23.84 -7.97
CA ASN A 232 -5.12 -23.88 -6.83
C ASN A 232 -5.23 -22.62 -5.95
N SER A 233 -6.33 -21.87 -6.08
CA SER A 233 -6.53 -20.65 -5.32
C SER A 233 -6.67 -20.93 -3.82
N ARG A 234 -6.24 -19.98 -2.99
CA ARG A 234 -6.37 -20.03 -1.52
C ARG A 234 -7.39 -19.01 -1.07
N ASP A 235 -8.42 -19.44 -0.37
CA ASP A 235 -9.55 -18.59 0.01
C ASP A 235 -9.18 -17.44 0.96
N GLU A 236 -8.09 -17.58 1.70
CA GLU A 236 -7.58 -16.56 2.62
C GLU A 236 -6.87 -15.38 1.94
N ILE A 237 -6.52 -15.49 0.65
CA ILE A 237 -5.83 -14.43 -0.09
C ILE A 237 -6.86 -13.49 -0.73
N ALA A 238 -6.77 -12.22 -0.41
CA ALA A 238 -7.58 -11.13 -0.97
C ALA A 238 -9.09 -11.47 -1.06
N PRO A 239 -9.77 -11.80 0.06
CA PRO A 239 -11.14 -12.31 0.06
C PRO A 239 -12.16 -11.29 -0.48
N GLU A 240 -11.99 -9.98 -0.22
CA GLU A 240 -12.88 -8.94 -0.75
C GLU A 240 -12.74 -8.80 -2.27
N THR A 241 -11.51 -8.83 -2.76
CA THR A 241 -11.20 -8.81 -4.19
C THR A 241 -11.76 -10.06 -4.88
N ARG A 242 -11.56 -11.24 -4.30
CA ARG A 242 -12.12 -12.51 -4.80
C ARG A 242 -13.64 -12.45 -4.90
N LYS A 243 -14.30 -11.97 -3.86
CA LYS A 243 -15.76 -11.80 -3.82
C LYS A 243 -16.22 -10.90 -4.96
N PHE A 244 -15.60 -9.74 -5.11
CA PHE A 244 -15.91 -8.79 -6.17
C PHE A 244 -15.76 -9.39 -7.58
N LEU A 245 -14.65 -10.10 -7.85
CA LEU A 245 -14.42 -10.74 -9.14
C LEU A 245 -15.47 -11.83 -9.44
N ASN A 246 -15.85 -12.63 -8.45
CA ASN A 246 -16.92 -13.62 -8.60
C ASN A 246 -18.28 -12.96 -8.89
N GLU A 247 -18.60 -11.82 -8.27
CA GLU A 247 -19.84 -11.09 -8.54
C GLU A 247 -19.90 -10.57 -9.99
N ILE A 248 -18.79 -10.05 -10.52
CA ILE A 248 -18.72 -9.64 -11.94
C ILE A 248 -18.91 -10.85 -12.85
N ILE A 249 -18.21 -11.95 -12.58
CA ILE A 249 -18.29 -13.16 -13.42
C ILE A 249 -19.71 -13.74 -13.42
N ALA A 250 -20.38 -13.75 -12.26
CA ALA A 250 -21.75 -14.23 -12.15
C ALA A 250 -22.75 -13.36 -12.93
N ARG A 251 -22.51 -12.05 -13.01
CA ARG A 251 -23.38 -11.10 -13.69
C ARG A 251 -23.12 -11.00 -15.21
N GLU A 252 -21.85 -10.95 -15.61
CA GLU A 252 -21.42 -10.58 -16.96
C GLU A 252 -20.78 -11.74 -17.76
N GLY A 253 -20.56 -12.87 -17.09
CA GLY A 253 -19.77 -13.97 -17.65
C GLY A 253 -18.26 -13.80 -17.43
N ARG A 254 -17.57 -14.94 -17.51
CA ARG A 254 -16.13 -15.01 -17.24
C ARG A 254 -15.28 -14.26 -18.27
N ASP A 255 -15.63 -14.39 -19.55
CA ASP A 255 -14.77 -14.01 -20.67
C ASP A 255 -14.50 -12.50 -20.75
N ARG A 256 -15.35 -11.69 -20.09
CA ARG A 256 -15.17 -10.24 -20.04
C ARG A 256 -13.89 -9.82 -19.31
N ILE A 257 -13.60 -10.42 -18.16
CA ILE A 257 -12.44 -10.04 -17.32
C ILE A 257 -11.39 -11.15 -17.22
N TRP A 258 -11.78 -12.37 -17.54
CA TRP A 258 -10.93 -13.55 -17.44
C TRP A 258 -11.16 -14.51 -18.62
N PRO A 259 -10.84 -14.11 -19.86
CA PRO A 259 -10.94 -14.96 -21.04
C PRO A 259 -10.05 -16.20 -20.95
N ALA A 260 -10.44 -17.28 -21.64
CA ALA A 260 -9.74 -18.54 -21.65
C ALA A 260 -8.32 -18.45 -22.26
#